data_9ce7fdff12e5464c2409dc10e6425aa8
#
_entry.id   9ce7fdff12e5464c2409dc10e6425aa8
#
_cell.length_a   1.000
_cell.length_b   1.000
_cell.length_c   1.000
_cell.angle_alpha   90.00
_cell.angle_beta   90.00
_cell.angle_gamma   90.00
#
_symmetry.space_group_name_H-M   'P 1'
#
loop_
_entity.id
_entity.type
_entity.pdbx_description
1 polymer ?
#
loop_
_entity_poly.entity_id
_entity_poly.type
_entity_poly.pdbx_seq_one_letter_code
_entity_poly.pdbx_strand_id
1 'polypeptide(L)'
;MTKKKMVILPKARKILNKLGENIKLARLRRKFSSQQIAERANISRPTLSAIEKGKPTVSIGSYLLVLQVLGLEKDFLLLAKDDELGRKLQDARIFTKKRAPKGKDENV
;
A
#
# COMPACT_ATOMS: atom_id res chain seq x y z
N MET A 1 22.78 11.97 12.36
CA MET A 1 22.30 10.72 12.01
C MET A 1 22.10 10.56 10.54
N THR A 2 22.48 9.48 10.01
CA THR A 2 22.42 9.26 8.59
C THR A 2 21.14 8.58 8.23
N LYS A 3 20.45 9.06 7.24
CA LYS A 3 19.26 8.44 6.79
C LYS A 3 19.59 7.47 5.73
N LYS A 4 19.06 6.29 5.81
CA LYS A 4 19.26 5.31 4.78
C LYS A 4 18.42 5.67 3.59
N LYS A 5 19.02 5.58 2.42
CA LYS A 5 18.30 5.82 1.21
C LYS A 5 17.46 4.62 0.90
N MET A 6 16.22 4.81 0.53
CA MET A 6 15.35 3.70 0.16
C MET A 6 15.75 3.19 -1.21
N VAL A 7 15.96 1.90 -1.30
CA VAL A 7 16.34 1.27 -2.56
C VAL A 7 15.19 0.38 -3.01
N ILE A 8 14.60 0.71 -4.14
CA ILE A 8 13.49 -0.05 -4.68
C ILE A 8 13.94 -0.76 -5.93
N LEU A 9 13.83 -2.06 -5.94
CA LEU A 9 14.21 -2.86 -7.10
C LEU A 9 13.22 -2.66 -8.24
N PRO A 10 13.65 -2.90 -9.47
CA PRO A 10 12.81 -2.60 -10.64
C PRO A 10 11.43 -3.22 -10.61
N LYS A 11 11.30 -4.43 -10.11
CA LYS A 11 10.00 -5.09 -10.07
C LYS A 11 9.03 -4.34 -9.17
N ALA A 12 9.49 -3.96 -7.98
CA ALA A 12 8.65 -3.22 -7.05
C ALA A 12 8.36 -1.82 -7.57
N ARG A 13 9.35 -1.22 -8.25
CA ARG A 13 9.15 0.10 -8.82
C ARG A 13 8.05 0.09 -9.87
N LYS A 14 8.00 -0.95 -10.70
CA LYS A 14 6.94 -1.06 -11.70
C LYS A 14 5.57 -1.18 -11.06
N ILE A 15 5.48 -1.90 -9.95
CA ILE A 15 4.22 -2.05 -9.24
C ILE A 15 3.76 -0.69 -8.71
N LEU A 16 4.67 0.06 -8.11
CA LEU A 16 4.32 1.38 -7.59
C LEU A 16 3.97 2.35 -8.71
N ASN A 17 4.69 2.29 -9.82
CA ASN A 17 4.37 3.15 -10.95
C ASN A 17 2.96 2.87 -11.46
N LYS A 18 2.59 1.59 -11.49
CA LYS A 18 1.25 1.20 -11.95
C LYS A 18 0.18 1.69 -10.99
N LEU A 19 0.46 1.59 -9.69
CA LEU A 19 -0.45 2.12 -8.70
C LEU A 19 -0.67 3.61 -8.90
N GLY A 20 0.42 4.36 -9.07
CA GLY A 20 0.32 5.80 -9.29
C GLY A 20 -0.46 6.12 -10.55
N GLU A 21 -0.23 5.36 -11.61
CA GLU A 21 -0.96 5.56 -12.85
C GLU A 21 -2.44 5.29 -12.66
N ASN A 22 -2.79 4.24 -11.94
CA ASN A 22 -4.19 3.92 -11.67
C ASN A 22 -4.86 5.04 -10.88
N ILE A 23 -4.16 5.62 -9.92
CA ILE A 23 -4.70 6.73 -9.14
C ILE A 23 -4.93 7.94 -10.04
N LYS A 24 -3.97 8.24 -10.89
CA LYS A 24 -4.11 9.37 -11.80
C LYS A 24 -5.29 9.18 -12.73
N LEU A 25 -5.46 7.98 -13.29
CA LEU A 25 -6.57 7.70 -14.19
C LEU A 25 -7.91 7.79 -13.44
N ALA A 26 -7.95 7.34 -12.19
CA ALA A 26 -9.16 7.42 -11.40
C ALA A 26 -9.57 8.89 -11.18
N ARG A 27 -8.58 9.74 -10.95
CA ARG A 27 -8.82 11.16 -10.80
C ARG A 27 -9.36 11.75 -12.09
N LEU A 28 -8.70 11.43 -13.21
CA LEU A 28 -9.10 11.99 -14.50
C LEU A 28 -10.50 11.52 -14.92
N ARG A 29 -10.84 10.28 -14.64
CA ARG A 29 -12.17 9.78 -14.97
C ARG A 29 -13.26 10.54 -14.22
N ARG A 30 -12.95 11.02 -13.04
CA ARG A 30 -13.89 11.81 -12.23
C ARG A 30 -13.80 13.29 -12.56
N LYS A 31 -12.94 13.66 -13.52
CA LYS A 31 -12.76 15.04 -13.95
C LYS A 31 -12.33 15.96 -12.82
N PHE A 32 -11.54 15.45 -11.90
CA PHE A 32 -10.96 16.28 -10.84
C PHE A 32 -9.61 16.81 -11.28
N SER A 33 -9.33 18.07 -10.96
CA SER A 33 -8.01 18.61 -11.17
C SER A 33 -7.07 18.16 -10.05
N SER A 34 -5.77 18.27 -10.28
CA SER A 34 -4.80 17.98 -9.24
C SER A 34 -5.03 18.83 -8.01
N GLN A 35 -5.35 20.11 -8.22
CA GLN A 35 -5.57 20.99 -7.10
C GLN A 35 -6.77 20.56 -6.28
N GLN A 36 -7.85 20.16 -6.92
CA GLN A 36 -9.03 19.72 -6.20
C GLN A 36 -8.75 18.51 -5.31
N ILE A 37 -8.05 17.52 -5.86
CA ILE A 37 -7.73 16.34 -5.09
C ILE A 37 -6.77 16.67 -3.95
N ALA A 38 -5.73 17.46 -4.23
CA ALA A 38 -4.77 17.81 -3.20
C ALA A 38 -5.44 18.53 -2.05
N GLU A 39 -6.33 19.46 -2.35
CA GLU A 39 -7.03 20.19 -1.32
C GLU A 39 -7.93 19.26 -0.49
N ARG A 40 -8.67 18.39 -1.14
CA ARG A 40 -9.56 17.50 -0.43
C ARG A 40 -8.83 16.47 0.40
N ALA A 41 -7.67 16.03 -0.06
CA ALA A 41 -6.87 15.08 0.68
C ALA A 41 -5.96 15.77 1.70
N ASN A 42 -5.96 17.11 1.70
CA ASN A 42 -5.14 17.88 2.61
C ASN A 42 -3.65 17.55 2.45
N ILE A 43 -3.21 17.48 1.21
CA ILE A 43 -1.80 17.30 0.89
C ILE A 43 -1.41 18.36 -0.13
N SER A 44 -0.12 18.54 -0.32
CA SER A 44 0.37 19.51 -1.29
C SER A 44 0.26 18.95 -2.70
N ARG A 45 0.24 19.82 -3.69
CA ARG A 45 0.21 19.36 -5.08
C ARG A 45 1.46 18.58 -5.46
N PRO A 46 2.66 18.96 -5.00
CA PRO A 46 3.84 18.11 -5.26
C PRO A 46 3.70 16.71 -4.66
N THR A 47 3.08 16.59 -3.49
CA THR A 47 2.86 15.27 -2.90
C THR A 47 1.90 14.45 -3.78
N LEU A 48 0.84 15.06 -4.27
CA LEU A 48 -0.06 14.36 -5.16
C LEU A 48 0.65 13.93 -6.44
N SER A 49 1.49 14.82 -6.99
CA SER A 49 2.25 14.48 -8.18
C SER A 49 3.15 13.27 -7.92
N ALA A 50 3.78 13.23 -6.75
CA ALA A 50 4.63 12.10 -6.39
C ALA A 50 3.82 10.81 -6.26
N ILE A 51 2.61 10.89 -5.70
CA ILE A 51 1.72 9.73 -5.59
C ILE A 51 1.36 9.22 -6.97
N GLU A 52 1.03 10.10 -7.89
CA GLU A 52 0.64 9.69 -9.24
C GLU A 52 1.80 9.16 -10.06
N LYS A 53 3.02 9.38 -9.59
CA LYS A 53 4.19 8.76 -10.19
C LYS A 53 4.61 7.50 -9.44
N GLY A 54 3.89 7.15 -8.40
CA GLY A 54 4.19 5.95 -7.64
C GLY A 54 5.45 6.04 -6.81
N LYS A 55 5.78 7.25 -6.32
CA LYS A 55 7.01 7.40 -5.56
C LYS A 55 6.95 6.68 -4.23
N PRO A 56 7.97 5.91 -3.90
CA PRO A 56 7.96 5.13 -2.64
C PRO A 56 8.24 5.97 -1.40
N THR A 57 8.68 7.22 -1.59
CA THR A 57 9.03 8.06 -0.45
C THR A 57 7.83 8.78 0.15
N VAL A 58 6.66 8.66 -0.46
CA VAL A 58 5.46 9.27 0.09
C VAL A 58 4.84 8.28 1.08
N SER A 59 4.33 8.78 2.18
CA SER A 59 3.76 7.91 3.19
C SER A 59 2.55 7.15 2.67
N ILE A 60 2.34 5.96 3.19
CA ILE A 60 1.19 5.16 2.81
C ILE A 60 -0.08 5.88 3.24
N GLY A 61 -0.02 6.64 4.32
CA GLY A 61 -1.17 7.42 4.76
C GLY A 61 -1.60 8.44 3.73
N SER A 62 -0.65 9.08 3.07
CA SER A 62 -0.99 10.05 2.02
C SER A 62 -1.64 9.36 0.82
N TYR A 63 -1.16 8.18 0.46
CA TYR A 63 -1.81 7.40 -0.59
C TYR A 63 -3.25 7.07 -0.20
N LEU A 64 -3.45 6.67 1.06
CA LEU A 64 -4.79 6.33 1.52
C LEU A 64 -5.72 7.54 1.47
N LEU A 65 -5.23 8.73 1.86
CA LEU A 65 -6.05 9.93 1.83
C LEU A 65 -6.52 10.25 0.41
N VAL A 66 -5.65 10.08 -0.58
CA VAL A 66 -6.03 10.34 -1.96
C VAL A 66 -7.06 9.30 -2.41
N LEU A 67 -6.86 8.04 -2.07
CA LEU A 67 -7.83 7.02 -2.43
C LEU A 67 -9.18 7.28 -1.77
N GLN A 68 -9.17 7.79 -0.54
CA GLN A 68 -10.40 8.11 0.16
C GLN A 68 -11.18 9.20 -0.56
N VAL A 69 -10.49 10.23 -1.04
CA VAL A 69 -11.14 11.28 -1.81
C VAL A 69 -11.76 10.71 -3.09
N LEU A 70 -11.12 9.71 -3.68
CA LEU A 70 -11.61 9.08 -4.90
C LEU A 70 -12.67 8.01 -4.63
N GLY A 71 -12.91 7.67 -3.37
CA GLY A 71 -13.87 6.64 -3.01
C GLY A 71 -13.31 5.23 -3.16
N LEU A 72 -12.00 5.10 -3.22
CA LEU A 72 -11.34 3.81 -3.45
C LEU A 72 -10.54 3.34 -2.24
N GLU A 73 -10.78 3.92 -1.07
CA GLU A 73 -10.00 3.58 0.11
C GLU A 73 -10.11 2.11 0.51
N LYS A 74 -11.21 1.47 0.17
CA LYS A 74 -11.39 0.06 0.55
C LYS A 74 -10.46 -0.88 -0.20
N ASP A 75 -9.83 -0.40 -1.27
CA ASP A 75 -8.85 -1.22 -1.97
C ASP A 75 -7.71 -1.59 -1.03
N PHE A 76 -7.42 -0.75 -0.03
CA PHE A 76 -6.38 -1.05 0.93
C PHE A 76 -6.72 -2.29 1.76
N LEU A 77 -7.99 -2.59 1.94
CA LEU A 77 -8.39 -3.77 2.71
C LEU A 77 -8.07 -5.06 1.98
N LEU A 78 -7.79 -4.97 0.68
CA LEU A 78 -7.46 -6.15 -0.10
C LEU A 78 -5.97 -6.46 -0.11
N LEU A 79 -5.15 -5.50 0.33
CA LEU A 79 -3.72 -5.70 0.31
C LEU A 79 -3.34 -6.81 1.29
N ALA A 80 -2.59 -7.78 0.81
CA ALA A 80 -2.12 -8.92 1.58
C ALA A 80 -3.24 -9.79 2.17
N LYS A 81 -4.50 -9.54 1.77
CA LYS A 81 -5.61 -10.27 2.34
C LYS A 81 -5.64 -11.71 1.87
N ASP A 82 -5.38 -11.94 0.57
CA ASP A 82 -5.44 -13.28 0.05
C ASP A 82 -4.05 -13.88 0.05
N ASP A 83 -3.63 -14.36 1.18
CA ASP A 83 -2.29 -14.89 1.39
C ASP A 83 -2.35 -16.41 1.42
N GLU A 84 -2.45 -16.99 0.25
CA GLU A 84 -2.59 -18.43 0.13
C GLU A 84 -1.38 -19.17 0.70
N LEU A 85 -0.19 -18.72 0.39
CA LEU A 85 1.01 -19.36 0.91
C LEU A 85 1.06 -19.27 2.43
N GLY A 86 0.74 -18.10 2.98
CA GLY A 86 0.75 -17.92 4.42
C GLY A 86 -0.24 -18.85 5.10
N ARG A 87 -1.41 -19.03 4.51
CA ARG A 87 -2.40 -19.95 5.08
C ARG A 87 -1.89 -21.38 5.05
N LYS A 88 -1.23 -21.78 3.98
CA LYS A 88 -0.67 -23.12 3.89
C LYS A 88 0.43 -23.33 4.92
N LEU A 89 1.26 -22.33 5.12
CA LEU A 89 2.31 -22.41 6.11
C LEU A 89 1.72 -22.48 7.52
N GLN A 90 0.67 -21.74 7.75
CA GLN A 90 -0.01 -21.76 9.04
C GLN A 90 -0.63 -23.12 9.30
N ASP A 91 -1.27 -23.71 8.32
CA ASP A 91 -1.86 -25.02 8.46
C ASP A 91 -0.81 -26.07 8.76
N ALA A 92 0.32 -26.01 8.10
CA ALA A 92 1.41 -26.93 8.35
C ALA A 92 1.96 -26.78 9.76
N ARG A 93 2.03 -25.53 10.21
CA ARG A 93 2.49 -25.26 11.54
C ARG A 93 1.54 -25.77 12.60
N ILE A 94 0.27 -25.56 12.42
CA ILE A 94 -0.73 -26.03 13.35
C ILE A 94 -0.65 -27.54 13.44
N PHE A 95 -0.51 -28.20 12.31
CA PHE A 95 -0.39 -29.61 12.27
C PHE A 95 0.83 -30.10 13.04
N THR A 96 1.92 -29.43 12.86
CA THR A 96 3.15 -29.77 13.54
C THR A 96 3.05 -29.47 15.04
N LYS A 97 2.38 -28.39 15.38
CA LYS A 97 2.30 -28.00 16.74
C LYS A 97 1.53 -28.93 17.60
N LYS A 98 0.68 -29.72 17.06
CA LYS A 98 -0.02 -30.70 17.85
C LYS A 98 0.90 -31.67 18.51
N ARG A 99 2.11 -31.85 18.02
CA ARG A 99 3.02 -32.73 18.62
C ARG A 99 4.15 -32.04 19.27
N ALA A 100 4.26 -30.75 19.20
CA ALA A 100 5.35 -30.01 19.78
C ALA A 100 4.96 -29.46 21.12
N PRO A 101 5.92 -29.20 21.98
CA PRO A 101 5.63 -28.56 23.25
C PRO A 101 5.17 -27.16 23.00
N LYS A 102 4.35 -26.66 23.90
CA LYS A 102 3.82 -25.40 23.70
C LYS A 102 4.84 -24.33 23.78
N GLY A 103 4.93 -23.48 22.90
CA GLY A 103 5.86 -22.39 22.91
C GLY A 103 5.16 -21.18 23.42
N LYS A 104 5.81 -20.13 23.63
CA LYS A 104 5.20 -19.04 24.07
C LYS A 104 5.12 -18.03 23.17
N ASP A 105 5.33 -18.03 22.14
CA ASP A 105 5.33 -16.99 21.31
C ASP A 105 4.22 -16.77 20.61
N GLU A 106 3.43 -17.39 20.69
CA GLU A 106 2.45 -17.27 19.95
C GLU A 106 1.81 -16.12 19.87
N ASN A 107 1.76 -15.52 20.58
CA ASN A 107 0.98 -14.42 20.57
C ASN A 107 1.33 -13.49 19.66
N VAL A 108 1.95 -13.45 19.06
CA VAL A 108 2.20 -12.44 18.26
C VAL A 108 1.48 -12.30 17.25
#